data_b0b1d2d02cc6b18b58a6604ff48c5735
#
_entry.id   b0b1d2d02cc6b18b58a6604ff48c5735
#
_cell.length_a   1.000
_cell.length_b   1.000
_cell.length_c   1.000
_cell.angle_alpha   90.00
_cell.angle_beta   90.00
_cell.angle_gamma   90.00
#
_symmetry.space_group_name_H-M   'P 1'
#
loop_
_entity.id
_entity.type
_entity.pdbx_description
1 polymer ?
#
loop_
_entity_poly.entity_id
_entity_poly.type
_entity_poly.pdbx_seq_one_letter_code
_entity_poly.pdbx_strand_id
1 'polypeptide(L)'
;MLMPKRVKHRKVMRGRMSGKAKGGHAVAFGDYGLATMEPAWITSRQIEAARRAMTRSVKRGGKIWIRIFPDKPATKKPAETRMGSGKGAPDHWVAVVKPGRILFEMAGIGHEEAVEAMRLAGHKLPVATRVVARETTVKEASADGHR
;
A
#
# COMPACT_ATOMS: atom_id res chain seq x y z
N MET A 1 9.02 12.64 0.54
CA MET A 1 7.93 11.67 0.65
C MET A 1 6.90 11.88 -0.45
N LEU A 2 6.14 10.86 -0.73
CA LEU A 2 5.15 10.91 -1.79
C LEU A 2 4.03 11.89 -1.45
N MET A 3 3.70 12.76 -2.41
CA MET A 3 2.57 13.67 -2.31
C MET A 3 2.23 14.20 -3.70
N PRO A 4 0.98 14.60 -3.95
CA PRO A 4 0.63 15.17 -5.24
C PRO A 4 1.31 16.52 -5.47
N LYS A 5 1.70 16.79 -6.71
CA LYS A 5 2.25 18.10 -7.07
C LYS A 5 1.17 19.15 -7.16
N ARG A 6 -0.02 18.78 -7.63
CA ARG A 6 -1.17 19.68 -7.75
C ARG A 6 -2.43 18.97 -7.28
N VAL A 7 -3.32 19.70 -6.65
CA VAL A 7 -4.63 19.20 -6.25
C VAL A 7 -5.69 20.24 -6.57
N LYS A 8 -6.84 19.76 -7.04
CA LYS A 8 -7.99 20.63 -7.25
C LYS A 8 -8.58 21.12 -5.93
N HIS A 9 -8.62 20.22 -4.95
CA HIS A 9 -9.15 20.53 -3.63
C HIS A 9 -8.14 20.09 -2.59
N ARG A 10 -7.75 21.02 -1.74
CA ARG A 10 -6.78 20.74 -0.67
C ARG A 10 -7.40 20.01 0.51
N LYS A 11 -8.72 20.09 0.64
CA LYS A 11 -9.46 19.41 1.70
C LYS A 11 -10.52 18.54 1.07
N VAL A 12 -10.66 17.31 1.57
CA VAL A 12 -11.58 16.32 1.02
C VAL A 12 -12.35 15.70 2.17
N MET A 13 -13.60 15.32 1.93
CA MET A 13 -14.39 14.62 2.93
C MET A 13 -13.80 13.24 3.20
N ARG A 14 -14.05 12.73 4.42
CA ARG A 14 -13.50 11.44 4.82
C ARG A 14 -13.88 10.29 3.88
N GLY A 15 -15.14 10.27 3.43
CA GLY A 15 -15.60 9.22 2.54
C GLY A 15 -15.84 7.89 3.24
N ARG A 16 -16.23 6.89 2.46
CA ARG A 16 -16.47 5.54 2.94
C ARG A 16 -15.31 4.62 2.60
N MET A 17 -14.99 3.72 3.53
CA MET A 17 -13.99 2.69 3.32
C MET A 17 -14.60 1.30 3.26
N SER A 18 -15.88 1.19 2.93
CA SER A 18 -16.57 -0.09 2.80
C SER A 18 -16.26 -0.76 1.45
N GLY A 19 -16.44 -2.07 1.42
CA GLY A 19 -16.25 -2.86 0.20
C GLY A 19 -14.83 -3.37 0.01
N LYS A 20 -14.63 -4.08 -1.09
CA LYS A 20 -13.34 -4.64 -1.46
C LYS A 20 -12.73 -3.83 -2.60
N ALA A 21 -11.43 -3.98 -2.81
CA ALA A 21 -10.73 -3.33 -3.92
C ALA A 21 -11.27 -3.87 -5.24
N LYS A 22 -11.66 -2.96 -6.14
CA LYS A 22 -12.13 -3.32 -7.47
C LYS A 22 -11.01 -3.26 -8.51
N GLY A 23 -9.98 -2.47 -8.25
CA GLY A 23 -8.80 -2.39 -9.07
C GLY A 23 -7.56 -2.51 -8.22
N GLY A 24 -6.44 -2.86 -8.83
CA GLY A 24 -5.18 -3.00 -8.10
C GLY A 24 -5.17 -4.15 -7.10
N HIS A 25 -5.95 -5.20 -7.37
CA HIS A 25 -6.07 -6.36 -6.49
C HIS A 25 -5.26 -7.57 -6.97
N ALA A 26 -4.52 -7.44 -8.05
CA ALA A 26 -3.68 -8.49 -8.60
C ALA A 26 -2.27 -7.97 -8.86
N VAL A 27 -1.28 -8.86 -8.71
CA VAL A 27 0.11 -8.54 -9.01
C VAL A 27 0.25 -8.36 -10.53
N ALA A 28 0.76 -7.21 -10.95
CA ALA A 28 0.83 -6.83 -12.36
C ALA A 28 2.26 -6.63 -12.87
N PHE A 29 3.14 -6.09 -12.05
CA PHE A 29 4.49 -5.71 -12.47
C PHE A 29 5.56 -6.68 -11.98
N GLY A 30 5.40 -7.23 -10.79
CA GLY A 30 6.39 -8.07 -10.15
C GLY A 30 5.98 -9.54 -10.08
N ASP A 31 6.71 -10.29 -9.29
CA ASP A 31 6.43 -11.70 -9.04
C ASP A 31 5.63 -11.91 -7.77
N TYR A 32 5.79 -11.01 -6.80
CA TYR A 32 5.13 -11.06 -5.50
C TYR A 32 4.55 -9.71 -5.15
N GLY A 33 3.46 -9.72 -4.42
CA GLY A 33 2.83 -8.49 -3.96
C GLY A 33 2.44 -8.58 -2.50
N LEU A 34 2.33 -7.43 -1.86
CA LEU A 34 1.84 -7.30 -0.50
C LEU A 34 0.43 -6.71 -0.55
N ALA A 35 -0.56 -7.49 -0.16
CA ALA A 35 -1.95 -7.07 -0.18
C ALA A 35 -2.42 -6.72 1.22
N THR A 36 -3.26 -5.68 1.32
CA THR A 36 -3.90 -5.36 2.58
C THR A 36 -5.11 -6.27 2.82
N MET A 37 -5.32 -6.64 4.07
CA MET A 37 -6.48 -7.43 4.49
C MET A 37 -7.58 -6.56 5.08
N GLU A 38 -7.29 -5.29 5.33
CA GLU A 38 -8.20 -4.36 6.01
C GLU A 38 -8.31 -3.04 5.26
N PRO A 39 -9.44 -2.32 5.39
CA PRO A 39 -9.52 -0.97 4.87
C PRO A 39 -8.73 -0.03 5.78
N ALA A 40 -8.06 0.95 5.21
CA ALA A 40 -7.30 1.92 6.01
C ALA A 40 -6.88 3.12 5.18
N TRP A 41 -6.41 4.12 5.89
CA TRP A 41 -5.68 5.25 5.33
C TRP A 41 -4.21 5.02 5.63
N ILE A 42 -3.41 4.90 4.59
CA ILE A 42 -1.97 4.69 4.72
C ILE A 42 -1.27 6.00 4.40
N THR A 43 -0.49 6.50 5.34
CA THR A 43 0.19 7.78 5.17
C THR A 43 1.43 7.64 4.29
N SER A 44 1.86 8.76 3.70
CA SER A 44 3.09 8.77 2.91
C SER A 44 4.31 8.33 3.73
N ARG A 45 4.33 8.64 5.02
CA ARG A 45 5.41 8.21 5.92
C ARG A 45 5.42 6.70 6.11
N GLN A 46 4.23 6.09 6.24
CA GLN A 46 4.12 4.64 6.36
C GLN A 46 4.56 3.94 5.08
N ILE A 47 4.17 4.49 3.93
CA ILE A 47 4.60 3.96 2.63
C ILE A 47 6.12 4.00 2.52
N GLU A 48 6.73 5.12 2.87
CA GLU A 48 8.18 5.27 2.81
C GLU A 48 8.89 4.33 3.79
N ALA A 49 8.37 4.19 5.00
CA ALA A 49 8.94 3.28 5.99
C ALA A 49 8.90 1.83 5.50
N ALA A 50 7.80 1.41 4.91
CA ALA A 50 7.65 0.07 4.35
C ALA A 50 8.62 -0.14 3.19
N ARG A 51 8.72 0.82 2.27
CA ARG A 51 9.65 0.76 1.15
C ARG A 51 11.10 0.59 1.62
N ARG A 52 11.49 1.38 2.62
CA ARG A 52 12.85 1.28 3.17
C ARG A 52 13.11 -0.06 3.83
N ALA A 53 12.12 -0.61 4.53
CA ALA A 53 12.24 -1.91 5.16
C ALA A 53 12.47 -3.01 4.11
N MET A 54 11.73 -2.97 3.00
CA MET A 54 11.91 -3.92 1.91
C MET A 54 13.27 -3.77 1.24
N THR A 55 13.66 -2.55 0.92
CA THR A 55 14.97 -2.27 0.29
C THR A 55 16.12 -2.75 1.16
N ARG A 56 16.02 -2.50 2.45
CA ARG A 56 17.04 -2.93 3.40
C ARG A 56 17.14 -4.45 3.49
N SER A 57 16.00 -5.12 3.47
CA SER A 57 15.94 -6.58 3.58
C SER A 57 16.56 -7.28 2.38
N VAL A 58 16.29 -6.80 1.17
CA VAL A 58 16.82 -7.42 -0.05
C VAL A 58 18.14 -6.80 -0.51
N LYS A 59 18.58 -5.76 0.16
CA LYS A 59 19.85 -5.07 -0.11
C LYS A 59 19.92 -4.61 -1.57
N ARG A 60 20.76 -5.24 -2.38
CA ARG A 60 20.96 -4.84 -3.78
C ARG A 60 20.13 -5.64 -4.76
N GLY A 61 19.36 -6.60 -4.27
CA GLY A 61 18.59 -7.48 -5.13
C GLY A 61 17.22 -6.92 -5.46
N GLY A 62 16.71 -7.33 -6.60
CA GLY A 62 15.33 -7.14 -6.94
C GLY A 62 14.92 -5.73 -7.33
N LYS A 63 13.64 -5.64 -7.61
CA LYS A 63 13.00 -4.38 -7.97
C LYS A 63 11.71 -4.26 -7.18
N ILE A 64 11.39 -3.04 -6.74
CA ILE A 64 10.22 -2.76 -5.92
C ILE A 64 9.34 -1.74 -6.62
N TRP A 65 8.03 -2.00 -6.66
CA TRP A 65 7.04 -1.05 -7.14
C TRP A 65 6.11 -0.66 -6.01
N ILE A 66 5.81 0.62 -5.91
CA ILE A 66 4.80 1.12 -4.99
C ILE A 66 3.51 1.24 -5.80
N ARG A 67 2.48 0.47 -5.45
CA ARG A 67 1.23 0.40 -6.19
C ARG A 67 0.16 1.39 -5.71
N ILE A 68 0.42 2.06 -4.61
CA ILE A 68 -0.52 3.04 -4.04
C ILE A 68 0.14 4.41 -3.99
N PHE A 69 -0.68 5.44 -4.09
CA PHE A 69 -0.19 6.81 -4.01
C PHE A 69 -1.04 7.61 -3.01
N PRO A 70 -0.41 8.36 -2.11
CA PRO A 70 -1.14 9.15 -1.12
C PRO A 70 -1.67 10.44 -1.74
N ASP A 71 -2.83 10.37 -2.35
CA ASP A 71 -3.45 11.48 -3.07
C ASP A 71 -4.57 12.18 -2.30
N LYS A 72 -4.96 11.65 -1.15
CA LYS A 72 -6.02 12.24 -0.33
C LYS A 72 -5.42 13.07 0.81
N PRO A 73 -5.77 14.36 0.90
CA PRO A 73 -5.32 15.17 2.02
C PRO A 73 -6.10 14.83 3.29
N ALA A 74 -5.38 14.57 4.37
CA ALA A 74 -5.97 14.36 5.68
C ALA A 74 -5.73 15.60 6.53
N THR A 75 -6.74 16.02 7.28
CA THR A 75 -6.64 17.20 8.13
C THR A 75 -6.54 16.79 9.58
N LYS A 76 -5.80 17.59 10.34
CA LYS A 76 -5.68 17.39 11.78
C LYS A 76 -5.99 18.70 12.46
N LYS A 77 -6.95 18.69 13.39
CA LYS A 77 -7.24 19.88 14.17
C LYS A 77 -6.22 19.99 15.30
N PRO A 78 -5.70 21.19 15.56
CA PRO A 78 -4.87 21.40 16.75
C PRO A 78 -5.67 21.02 18.02
N ALA A 79 -4.97 20.57 19.05
CA ALA A 79 -5.61 20.19 20.30
C ALA A 79 -6.42 21.31 20.94
N GLU A 80 -6.02 22.57 20.68
CA GLU A 80 -6.67 23.76 21.24
C GLU A 80 -7.83 24.25 20.38
N THR A 81 -8.08 23.66 19.21
CA THR A 81 -9.15 24.08 18.34
C THR A 81 -10.49 23.70 18.94
N ARG A 82 -11.39 24.68 19.07
CA ARG A 82 -12.75 24.41 19.57
C ARG A 82 -13.55 23.66 18.52
N MET A 83 -14.48 22.84 19.01
CA MET A 83 -15.40 22.15 18.13
C MET A 83 -16.23 23.15 17.34
N GLY A 84 -16.46 22.85 16.06
CA GLY A 84 -17.24 23.71 15.20
C GLY A 84 -16.50 24.82 14.49
N SER A 85 -15.21 24.96 14.71
CA SER A 85 -14.40 25.98 14.05
C SER A 85 -14.00 25.63 12.62
N GLY A 86 -14.66 24.63 12.02
CA GLY A 86 -14.41 24.22 10.66
C GLY A 86 -13.29 23.19 10.52
N LYS A 87 -13.07 22.76 9.28
CA LYS A 87 -12.07 21.76 8.98
C LYS A 87 -10.67 22.37 9.06
N GLY A 88 -9.76 21.66 9.73
CA GLY A 88 -8.38 22.11 9.84
C GLY A 88 -7.64 22.11 8.51
N ALA A 89 -6.44 22.67 8.50
CA ALA A 89 -5.59 22.65 7.33
C ALA A 89 -5.12 21.22 7.02
N PRO A 90 -4.80 20.90 5.74
CA PRO A 90 -4.22 19.60 5.41
C PRO A 90 -2.94 19.37 6.20
N ASP A 91 -2.86 18.25 6.90
CA ASP A 91 -1.72 17.90 7.73
C ASP A 91 -0.78 16.95 7.00
N HIS A 92 -1.35 15.96 6.32
CA HIS A 92 -0.57 14.93 5.63
C HIS A 92 -1.39 14.33 4.50
N TRP A 93 -0.73 13.51 3.70
CA TRP A 93 -1.36 12.84 2.57
C TRP A 93 -1.48 11.36 2.85
N VAL A 94 -2.61 10.77 2.45
CA VAL A 94 -2.89 9.35 2.67
C VAL A 94 -3.39 8.70 1.40
N ALA A 95 -3.12 7.41 1.29
CA ALA A 95 -3.72 6.53 0.29
C ALA A 95 -4.86 5.78 0.98
N VAL A 96 -6.04 5.81 0.39
CA VAL A 96 -7.19 5.06 0.89
C VAL A 96 -7.15 3.69 0.24
N VAL A 97 -7.07 2.65 1.06
CA VAL A 97 -7.01 1.27 0.56
C VAL A 97 -8.19 0.46 1.10
N LYS A 98 -8.60 -0.51 0.30
CA LYS A 98 -9.67 -1.46 0.64
C LYS A 98 -9.09 -2.86 0.66
N PRO A 99 -9.72 -3.81 1.37
CA PRO A 99 -9.23 -5.18 1.42
C PRO A 99 -8.97 -5.76 0.03
N GLY A 100 -7.82 -6.40 -0.13
CA GLY A 100 -7.40 -6.98 -1.40
C GLY A 100 -6.50 -6.10 -2.25
N ARG A 101 -6.36 -4.83 -1.92
CA ARG A 101 -5.50 -3.92 -2.68
C ARG A 101 -4.03 -4.31 -2.55
N ILE A 102 -3.32 -4.38 -3.67
CA ILE A 102 -1.87 -4.59 -3.67
C ILE A 102 -1.21 -3.25 -3.33
N LEU A 103 -0.38 -3.25 -2.30
CA LEU A 103 0.32 -2.07 -1.83
C LEU A 103 1.69 -1.92 -2.47
N PHE A 104 2.42 -3.04 -2.54
CA PHE A 104 3.77 -3.08 -3.10
C PHE A 104 3.93 -4.34 -3.92
N GLU A 105 4.87 -4.31 -4.87
CA GLU A 105 5.26 -5.50 -5.63
C GLU A 105 6.77 -5.62 -5.66
N MET A 106 7.26 -6.84 -5.77
CA MET A 106 8.69 -7.12 -5.87
C MET A 106 8.94 -8.15 -6.96
N ALA A 107 10.11 -8.05 -7.59
CA ALA A 107 10.56 -9.01 -8.60
C ALA A 107 12.08 -9.13 -8.55
N GLY A 108 12.59 -10.21 -9.14
CA GLY A 108 14.03 -10.43 -9.24
C GLY A 108 14.68 -10.98 -7.98
N ILE A 109 13.87 -11.54 -7.07
CA ILE A 109 14.37 -12.16 -5.83
C ILE A 109 13.64 -13.47 -5.59
N GLY A 110 14.24 -14.33 -4.75
CA GLY A 110 13.63 -15.61 -4.40
C GLY A 110 12.40 -15.45 -3.54
N HIS A 111 11.60 -16.51 -3.49
CA HIS A 111 10.34 -16.52 -2.75
C HIS A 111 10.56 -16.20 -1.26
N GLU A 112 11.51 -16.87 -0.63
CA GLU A 112 11.76 -16.69 0.80
C GLU A 112 12.22 -15.27 1.11
N GLU A 113 13.09 -14.71 0.28
CA GLU A 113 13.54 -13.33 0.45
C GLU A 113 12.41 -12.34 0.28
N ALA A 114 11.53 -12.56 -0.69
CA ALA A 114 10.38 -11.70 -0.93
C ALA A 114 9.41 -11.75 0.26
N VAL A 115 9.12 -12.94 0.77
CA VAL A 115 8.22 -13.10 1.90
C VAL A 115 8.76 -12.39 3.14
N GLU A 116 10.05 -12.55 3.42
CA GLU A 116 10.69 -11.89 4.56
C GLU A 116 10.68 -10.37 4.43
N ALA A 117 11.03 -9.86 3.24
CA ALA A 117 11.03 -8.42 2.99
C ALA A 117 9.64 -7.82 3.17
N MET A 118 8.62 -8.50 2.64
CA MET A 118 7.25 -8.03 2.74
C MET A 118 6.69 -8.16 4.15
N ARG A 119 7.12 -9.16 4.90
CA ARG A 119 6.76 -9.27 6.32
C ARG A 119 7.27 -8.05 7.10
N LEU A 120 8.50 -7.67 6.86
CA LEU A 120 9.09 -6.49 7.51
C LEU A 120 8.37 -5.21 7.09
N ALA A 121 8.02 -5.09 5.82
CA ALA A 121 7.24 -3.95 5.34
C ALA A 121 5.87 -3.89 6.01
N GLY A 122 5.21 -5.02 6.16
CA GLY A 122 3.92 -5.10 6.80
C GLY A 122 3.93 -4.59 8.24
N HIS A 123 5.03 -4.76 8.97
CA HIS A 123 5.16 -4.24 10.32
C HIS A 123 5.16 -2.71 10.39
N LYS A 124 5.43 -2.03 9.27
CA LYS A 124 5.42 -0.57 9.20
C LYS A 124 4.08 0.00 8.77
N LEU A 125 3.14 -0.87 8.43
CA LEU A 125 1.83 -0.46 7.94
C LEU A 125 0.76 -0.64 9.03
N PRO A 126 -0.31 0.17 8.99
CA PRO A 126 -1.35 0.12 10.03
C PRO A 126 -2.39 -0.97 9.82
N VAL A 127 -2.13 -1.91 8.91
CA VAL A 127 -3.09 -2.94 8.50
C VAL A 127 -2.46 -4.31 8.55
N ALA A 128 -3.28 -5.32 8.68
CA ALA A 128 -2.86 -6.69 8.44
C ALA A 128 -2.63 -6.88 6.94
N THR A 129 -1.55 -7.56 6.59
CA THR A 129 -1.14 -7.74 5.20
C THR A 129 -0.90 -9.22 4.89
N ARG A 130 -0.90 -9.53 3.60
CA ARG A 130 -0.67 -10.86 3.11
C ARG A 130 0.21 -10.80 1.87
N VAL A 131 1.15 -11.74 1.75
CA VAL A 131 1.97 -11.87 0.56
C VAL A 131 1.20 -12.69 -0.47
N VAL A 132 1.14 -12.21 -1.70
CA VAL A 132 0.49 -12.91 -2.81
C VAL A 132 1.48 -13.06 -3.95
N ALA A 133 1.39 -14.18 -4.65
CA ALA A 133 2.20 -14.42 -5.83
C ALA A 133 1.45 -13.98 -7.08
N ARG A 134 2.18 -13.71 -8.16
CA ARG A 134 1.58 -13.39 -9.44
C ARG A 134 0.78 -14.59 -9.93
N GLU A 135 -0.44 -14.32 -10.38
CA GLU A 135 -1.26 -15.38 -10.95
C GLU A 135 -0.68 -15.82 -12.29
N THR A 136 -0.58 -17.16 -12.46
CA THR A 136 -0.19 -17.73 -13.72
C THR A 136 -1.43 -17.90 -14.60
N THR A 137 -1.22 -18.10 -15.91
CA THR A 137 -2.33 -18.44 -16.80
C THR A 137 -2.92 -19.79 -16.38
N VAL A 138 -4.17 -20.03 -16.74
CA VAL A 138 -4.83 -21.30 -16.42
C VAL A 138 -4.01 -22.50 -16.90
N LYS A 139 -3.41 -22.39 -18.07
CA LYS A 139 -2.57 -23.44 -18.64
C LYS A 139 -1.33 -23.70 -17.78
N GLU A 140 -0.66 -22.66 -17.36
CA GLU A 140 0.52 -22.77 -16.51
C GLU A 140 0.16 -23.29 -15.12
N ALA A 141 -0.92 -22.78 -14.56
CA ALA A 141 -1.39 -23.23 -13.26
C ALA A 141 -1.74 -24.73 -13.28
N SER A 142 -2.37 -25.19 -14.35
CA SER A 142 -2.70 -26.60 -14.51
C SER A 142 -1.45 -27.48 -14.60
N ALA A 143 -0.45 -27.03 -15.32
CA ALA A 143 0.83 -27.76 -15.41
C ALA A 143 1.52 -27.81 -14.05
N ASP A 144 1.50 -26.73 -13.31
CA ASP A 144 2.12 -26.66 -11.99
C ASP A 144 1.35 -27.49 -10.96
N GLY A 145 0.06 -27.59 -11.09
CA GLY A 145 -0.77 -28.38 -10.19
C GLY A 145 -0.52 -29.87 -10.22
N HIS A 146 0.24 -30.36 -11.18
CA HIS A 146 0.55 -31.77 -11.34
C HIS A 146 1.92 -32.14 -10.78
N ARG A 147 2.58 -31.25 -10.14
CA ARG A 147 3.94 -31.44 -9.65
C ARG A 147 4.00 -31.59 -8.14
#